data_1bb1b5cd03824714890694448adc67e4
#
_entry.id   1bb1b5cd03824714890694448adc67e4
#
_cell.length_a   1.000
_cell.length_b   1.000
_cell.length_c   1.000
_cell.angle_alpha   90.00
_cell.angle_beta   90.00
_cell.angle_gamma   90.00
#
_symmetry.space_group_name_H-M   'P 1'
#
loop_
_entity.id
_entity.type
_entity.pdbx_description
1 polymer ?
#
loop_
_entity_poly.entity_id
_entity_poly.type
_entity_poly.pdbx_seq_one_letter_code
_entity_poly.pdbx_strand_id
1 'polypeptide(L)'
;MWVSNEEGRSEGYSTDRGHVMANGMDRRAVRSRRLIVSAFERLLVARPFERITVSAIAQEADVDRKTFYQHFGSIDGLLAAITDGLAARVLDEVERAVPNSVEPGERERALAAFFAVLVQTISEGMERDRRYVERVPVDVLYRHLSHAFSRQIAERGLLDGIIPACEQEACLAYVLGGLFALLRCWMLEGCGRTPDELARTAATLAEFGLHGMVDATLWGRGQKC
;
A
#
# COMPACT_ATOMS: atom_id res chain seq x y z
N MET A 1 19.54 -51.40 52.84
CA MET A 1 18.85 -50.76 53.98
C MET A 1 18.13 -49.56 53.46
N TRP A 2 16.84 -49.73 53.32
CA TRP A 2 15.73 -48.76 53.43
C TRP A 2 15.77 -47.48 52.52
N VAL A 3 14.90 -47.38 51.46
CA VAL A 3 13.44 -47.03 51.40
C VAL A 3 13.25 -45.53 51.40
N SER A 4 12.62 -44.92 50.54
CA SER A 4 11.28 -44.75 49.99
C SER A 4 11.32 -43.57 49.01
N ASN A 5 10.81 -43.59 47.82
CA ASN A 5 9.43 -43.39 47.37
C ASN A 5 8.79 -42.09 47.89
N GLU A 6 8.59 -41.16 47.00
CA GLU A 6 7.29 -40.47 46.89
C GLU A 6 7.14 -39.72 45.57
N GLU A 7 6.04 -40.00 44.97
CA GLU A 7 5.46 -39.40 43.76
C GLU A 7 5.06 -37.95 44.01
N GLY A 8 5.32 -37.11 43.03
CA GLY A 8 4.77 -35.76 42.94
C GLY A 8 4.30 -35.50 41.51
N ARG A 9 3.08 -35.97 41.18
CA ARG A 9 2.31 -35.47 40.04
C ARG A 9 2.08 -33.97 40.25
N SER A 10 2.52 -33.14 39.33
CA SER A 10 1.90 -31.84 39.10
C SER A 10 1.54 -31.76 37.63
N GLU A 11 0.24 -31.76 37.44
CA GLU A 11 -0.47 -31.67 36.19
C GLU A 11 -0.09 -30.38 35.45
N GLY A 12 0.43 -30.56 34.25
CA GLY A 12 0.53 -29.50 33.25
C GLY A 12 -0.84 -29.16 32.65
N TYR A 13 -1.51 -28.22 33.26
CA TYR A 13 -2.70 -27.63 32.68
C TYR A 13 -2.50 -26.09 32.65
N SER A 14 -2.19 -25.54 31.51
CA SER A 14 -2.53 -24.15 31.10
C SER A 14 -1.56 -23.52 30.08
N THR A 15 -1.43 -24.10 28.90
CA THR A 15 -0.78 -23.37 27.79
C THR A 15 -1.62 -23.34 26.50
N ASP A 16 -2.68 -24.14 26.41
CA ASP A 16 -3.45 -24.26 25.17
C ASP A 16 -4.58 -23.24 25.04
N ARG A 17 -5.11 -22.70 26.15
CA ARG A 17 -6.19 -21.70 26.11
C ARG A 17 -5.77 -20.33 25.63
N GLY A 18 -4.52 -19.94 25.86
CA GLY A 18 -3.99 -18.64 25.42
C GLY A 18 -3.80 -18.56 23.90
N HIS A 19 -3.34 -19.64 23.29
CA HIS A 19 -3.07 -19.69 21.85
C HIS A 19 -4.36 -19.74 21.00
N VAL A 20 -5.37 -20.47 21.47
CA VAL A 20 -6.69 -20.55 20.81
C VAL A 20 -7.46 -19.23 20.92
N MET A 21 -7.35 -18.53 22.06
CA MET A 21 -8.00 -17.24 22.27
C MET A 21 -7.34 -16.13 21.43
N ALA A 22 -6.00 -16.08 21.33
CA ALA A 22 -5.28 -15.11 20.50
C ALA A 22 -5.64 -15.28 19.02
N ASN A 23 -5.69 -16.50 18.50
CA ASN A 23 -6.06 -16.81 17.12
C ASN A 23 -7.55 -16.47 16.82
N GLY A 24 -8.44 -16.65 17.80
CA GLY A 24 -9.86 -16.28 17.68
C GLY A 24 -10.10 -14.77 17.69
N MET A 25 -9.36 -14.02 18.50
CA MET A 25 -9.39 -12.56 18.53
C MET A 25 -8.85 -11.94 17.22
N ASP A 26 -7.76 -12.49 16.69
CA ASP A 26 -7.16 -12.05 15.43
C ASP A 26 -8.13 -12.27 14.26
N ARG A 27 -8.78 -13.42 14.16
CA ARG A 27 -9.80 -13.68 13.11
C ARG A 27 -11.00 -12.75 13.19
N ARG A 28 -11.47 -12.42 14.39
CA ARG A 28 -12.57 -11.46 14.57
C ARG A 28 -12.14 -10.05 14.17
N ALA A 29 -10.94 -9.64 14.57
CA ALA A 29 -10.37 -8.35 14.21
C ALA A 29 -10.24 -8.20 12.68
N VAL A 30 -9.68 -9.22 12.00
CA VAL A 30 -9.56 -9.24 10.53
C VAL A 30 -10.93 -9.18 9.87
N ARG A 31 -11.94 -9.92 10.39
CA ARG A 31 -13.31 -9.90 9.86
C ARG A 31 -13.94 -8.52 10.01
N SER A 32 -13.88 -7.92 11.20
CA SER A 32 -14.44 -6.59 11.46
C SER A 32 -13.78 -5.53 10.56
N ARG A 33 -12.45 -5.59 10.41
CA ARG A 33 -11.71 -4.70 9.51
C ARG A 33 -12.21 -4.79 8.06
N ARG A 34 -12.43 -6.00 7.55
CA ARG A 34 -12.99 -6.21 6.20
C ARG A 34 -14.41 -5.67 6.06
N LEU A 35 -15.27 -5.91 7.05
CA LEU A 35 -16.65 -5.41 7.05
C LEU A 35 -16.68 -3.88 7.02
N ILE A 36 -15.84 -3.21 7.80
CA ILE A 36 -15.74 -1.75 7.84
C ILE A 36 -15.28 -1.20 6.48
N VAL A 37 -14.24 -1.79 5.86
CA VAL A 37 -13.77 -1.36 4.53
C VAL A 37 -14.88 -1.54 3.48
N SER A 38 -15.54 -2.70 3.43
CA SER A 38 -16.63 -2.95 2.49
C SER A 38 -17.83 -2.02 2.70
N ALA A 39 -18.15 -1.68 3.96
CA ALA A 39 -19.20 -0.70 4.27
C ALA A 39 -18.83 0.70 3.77
N PHE A 40 -17.60 1.13 3.98
CA PHE A 40 -17.11 2.39 3.45
C PHE A 40 -17.19 2.46 1.92
N GLU A 41 -16.80 1.40 1.22
CA GLU A 41 -16.89 1.30 -0.24
C GLU A 41 -18.35 1.38 -0.74
N ARG A 42 -19.31 0.75 -0.05
CA ARG A 42 -20.75 0.89 -0.38
C ARG A 42 -21.24 2.32 -0.16
N LEU A 43 -20.81 2.95 0.93
CA LEU A 43 -21.20 4.33 1.22
C LEU A 43 -20.60 5.34 0.23
N LEU A 44 -19.39 5.10 -0.29
CA LEU A 44 -18.79 5.93 -1.35
C LEU A 44 -19.63 5.93 -2.64
N VAL A 45 -20.30 4.82 -2.94
CA VAL A 45 -21.22 4.77 -4.09
C VAL A 45 -22.50 5.55 -3.81
N ALA A 46 -23.03 5.46 -2.57
CA ALA A 46 -24.35 5.94 -2.21
C ALA A 46 -24.40 7.45 -1.88
N ARG A 47 -23.28 8.05 -1.51
CA ARG A 47 -23.25 9.46 -1.04
C ARG A 47 -21.92 10.15 -1.25
N PRO A 48 -21.86 11.49 -1.25
CA PRO A 48 -20.61 12.26 -1.31
C PRO A 48 -19.68 11.91 -0.14
N PHE A 49 -18.36 11.89 -0.40
CA PHE A 49 -17.33 11.54 0.58
C PHE A 49 -17.46 12.36 1.89
N GLU A 50 -17.70 13.66 1.77
CA GLU A 50 -17.80 14.60 2.89
C GLU A 50 -19.01 14.33 3.81
N ARG A 51 -19.99 13.54 3.33
CA ARG A 51 -21.16 13.12 4.09
C ARG A 51 -21.02 11.73 4.73
N ILE A 52 -19.91 11.08 4.52
CA ILE A 52 -19.61 9.79 5.14
C ILE A 52 -19.11 10.05 6.57
N THR A 53 -19.76 9.42 7.55
CA THR A 53 -19.40 9.55 8.96
C THR A 53 -19.04 8.19 9.55
N VAL A 54 -18.25 8.19 10.64
CA VAL A 54 -17.93 6.96 11.37
C VAL A 54 -19.18 6.22 11.82
N SER A 55 -20.23 6.96 12.24
CA SER A 55 -21.50 6.35 12.63
C SER A 55 -22.20 5.63 11.48
N ALA A 56 -22.18 6.23 10.28
CA ALA A 56 -22.75 5.61 9.09
C ALA A 56 -21.97 4.36 8.67
N ILE A 57 -20.64 4.40 8.74
CA ILE A 57 -19.79 3.24 8.40
C ILE A 57 -20.02 2.11 9.41
N ALA A 58 -20.05 2.41 10.71
CA ALA A 58 -20.25 1.42 11.76
C ALA A 58 -21.63 0.74 11.63
N GLN A 59 -22.68 1.54 11.38
CA GLN A 59 -24.04 1.02 11.13
C GLN A 59 -24.09 0.13 9.90
N GLU A 60 -23.51 0.57 8.78
CA GLU A 60 -23.47 -0.18 7.51
C GLU A 60 -22.63 -1.47 7.61
N ALA A 61 -21.61 -1.49 8.47
CA ALA A 61 -20.74 -2.63 8.73
C ALA A 61 -21.31 -3.61 9.78
N ASP A 62 -22.40 -3.26 10.43
CA ASP A 62 -22.95 -3.99 11.60
C ASP A 62 -21.91 -4.18 12.71
N VAL A 63 -21.22 -3.11 13.05
CA VAL A 63 -20.25 -3.07 14.16
C VAL A 63 -20.53 -1.86 15.05
N ASP A 64 -20.09 -1.91 16.31
CA ASP A 64 -20.16 -0.74 17.16
C ASP A 64 -19.07 0.29 16.81
N ARG A 65 -19.31 1.58 17.15
CA ARG A 65 -18.37 2.67 16.85
C ARG A 65 -17.02 2.49 17.55
N LYS A 66 -17.00 1.84 18.72
CA LYS A 66 -15.76 1.56 19.44
C LYS A 66 -14.86 0.62 18.64
N THR A 67 -15.45 -0.39 18.01
CA THR A 67 -14.74 -1.32 17.11
C THR A 67 -14.13 -0.56 15.92
N PHE A 68 -14.87 0.37 15.30
CA PHE A 68 -14.31 1.22 14.25
C PHE A 68 -13.08 2.01 14.73
N TYR A 69 -13.21 2.71 15.86
CA TYR A 69 -12.12 3.51 16.41
C TYR A 69 -10.90 2.68 16.82
N GLN A 70 -11.10 1.45 17.32
CA GLN A 70 -10.02 0.53 17.65
C GLN A 70 -9.23 0.11 16.40
N HIS A 71 -9.88 -0.02 15.22
CA HIS A 71 -9.21 -0.46 14.00
C HIS A 71 -8.57 0.67 13.20
N PHE A 72 -9.18 1.84 13.18
CA PHE A 72 -8.81 2.88 12.21
C PHE A 72 -8.63 4.27 12.83
N GLY A 73 -9.15 4.52 14.01
CA GLY A 73 -9.10 5.82 14.70
C GLY A 73 -9.94 6.92 14.06
N SER A 74 -9.99 6.99 12.72
CA SER A 74 -10.73 8.01 11.96
C SER A 74 -11.03 7.52 10.53
N ILE A 75 -11.78 8.29 9.74
CA ILE A 75 -11.98 8.04 8.30
C ILE A 75 -10.65 8.24 7.55
N ASP A 76 -9.85 9.21 7.96
CA ASP A 76 -8.50 9.43 7.43
C ASP A 76 -7.60 8.22 7.69
N GLY A 77 -7.63 7.66 8.91
CA GLY A 77 -6.94 6.41 9.25
C GLY A 77 -7.46 5.18 8.48
N LEU A 78 -8.75 5.14 8.15
CA LEU A 78 -9.31 4.11 7.29
C LEU A 78 -8.76 4.23 5.86
N LEU A 79 -8.70 5.44 5.28
CA LEU A 79 -8.09 5.68 3.97
C LEU A 79 -6.61 5.32 3.97
N ALA A 80 -5.87 5.74 5.00
CA ALA A 80 -4.46 5.37 5.16
C ALA A 80 -4.28 3.86 5.13
N ALA A 81 -5.09 3.12 5.89
CA ALA A 81 -5.00 1.65 5.91
C ALA A 81 -5.35 0.98 4.58
N ILE A 82 -6.27 1.56 3.80
CA ILE A 82 -6.64 1.07 2.46
C ILE A 82 -5.49 1.30 1.48
N THR A 83 -4.92 2.51 1.47
CA THR A 83 -3.81 2.87 0.58
C THR A 83 -2.51 2.14 0.96
N ASP A 84 -2.25 1.95 2.24
CA ASP A 84 -1.14 1.11 2.72
C ASP A 84 -1.27 -0.34 2.23
N GLY A 85 -2.48 -0.89 2.28
CA GLY A 85 -2.74 -2.23 1.77
C GLY A 85 -2.56 -2.34 0.26
N LEU A 86 -2.88 -1.30 -0.52
CA LEU A 86 -2.60 -1.27 -1.96
C LEU A 86 -1.10 -1.21 -2.22
N ALA A 87 -0.39 -0.27 -1.56
CA ALA A 87 1.05 -0.12 -1.72
C ALA A 87 1.80 -1.43 -1.36
N ALA A 88 1.43 -2.08 -0.24
CA ALA A 88 2.02 -3.35 0.15
C ALA A 88 1.85 -4.41 -0.93
N ARG A 89 0.63 -4.61 -1.45
CA ARG A 89 0.39 -5.61 -2.51
C ARG A 89 1.22 -5.35 -3.76
N VAL A 90 1.26 -4.10 -4.22
CA VAL A 90 2.05 -3.73 -5.42
C VAL A 90 3.53 -3.99 -5.18
N LEU A 91 4.07 -3.53 -4.06
CA LEU A 91 5.50 -3.67 -3.77
C LEU A 91 5.89 -5.13 -3.52
N ASP A 92 5.04 -5.93 -2.87
CA ASP A 92 5.27 -7.37 -2.69
C ASP A 92 5.31 -8.12 -4.04
N GLU A 93 4.47 -7.74 -5.02
CA GLU A 93 4.53 -8.30 -6.37
C GLU A 93 5.79 -7.85 -7.13
N VAL A 94 6.18 -6.58 -6.97
CA VAL A 94 7.40 -6.06 -7.58
C VAL A 94 8.63 -6.80 -7.04
N GLU A 95 8.75 -6.97 -5.72
CA GLU A 95 9.86 -7.70 -5.10
C GLU A 95 9.91 -9.17 -5.53
N ARG A 96 8.76 -9.78 -5.83
CA ARG A 96 8.71 -11.14 -6.40
C ARG A 96 9.12 -11.20 -7.86
N ALA A 97 8.81 -10.16 -8.63
CA ALA A 97 9.09 -10.11 -10.08
C ALA A 97 10.51 -9.66 -10.40
N VAL A 98 11.15 -8.88 -9.51
CA VAL A 98 12.45 -8.27 -9.73
C VAL A 98 13.45 -8.78 -8.68
N PRO A 99 14.55 -9.44 -9.08
CA PRO A 99 15.60 -9.86 -8.14
C PRO A 99 16.25 -8.65 -7.44
N ASN A 100 16.59 -8.83 -6.14
CA ASN A 100 17.19 -7.78 -5.31
C ASN A 100 18.59 -7.29 -5.73
N SER A 101 19.23 -7.96 -6.69
CA SER A 101 20.54 -7.57 -7.24
C SER A 101 20.36 -7.03 -8.65
N VAL A 102 20.27 -5.72 -8.78
CA VAL A 102 20.06 -5.07 -10.07
C VAL A 102 21.39 -4.53 -10.58
N GLU A 103 22.01 -5.21 -11.53
CA GLU A 103 23.13 -4.70 -12.33
C GLU A 103 22.70 -3.44 -13.12
N PRO A 104 23.62 -2.53 -13.48
CA PRO A 104 23.25 -1.26 -14.14
C PRO A 104 22.33 -1.40 -15.36
N GLY A 105 22.46 -2.46 -16.17
CA GLY A 105 21.57 -2.74 -17.31
C GLY A 105 20.24 -3.40 -16.96
N GLU A 106 20.00 -3.74 -15.69
CA GLU A 106 18.75 -4.35 -15.21
C GLU A 106 17.81 -3.34 -14.57
N ARG A 107 18.29 -2.10 -14.29
CA ARG A 107 17.48 -1.03 -13.68
C ARG A 107 16.28 -0.65 -14.55
N GLU A 108 16.48 -0.54 -15.86
CA GLU A 108 15.41 -0.27 -16.83
C GLU A 108 14.36 -1.37 -16.81
N ARG A 109 14.80 -2.64 -16.73
CA ARG A 109 13.91 -3.79 -16.62
C ARG A 109 13.14 -3.79 -15.29
N ALA A 110 13.81 -3.45 -14.19
CA ALA A 110 13.18 -3.35 -12.88
C ALA A 110 12.11 -2.26 -12.84
N LEU A 111 12.39 -1.08 -13.43
CA LEU A 111 11.44 0.00 -13.54
C LEU A 111 10.24 -0.38 -14.43
N ALA A 112 10.50 -0.99 -15.58
CA ALA A 112 9.44 -1.49 -16.46
C ALA A 112 8.58 -2.55 -15.77
N ALA A 113 9.18 -3.48 -15.03
CA ALA A 113 8.49 -4.49 -14.24
C ALA A 113 7.65 -3.86 -13.13
N PHE A 114 8.15 -2.84 -12.42
CA PHE A 114 7.39 -2.11 -11.42
C PHE A 114 6.10 -1.52 -12.00
N PHE A 115 6.19 -0.80 -13.12
CA PHE A 115 5.00 -0.20 -13.73
C PHE A 115 4.05 -1.26 -14.32
N ALA A 116 4.57 -2.36 -14.87
CA ALA A 116 3.74 -3.45 -15.35
C ALA A 116 2.94 -4.10 -14.21
N VAL A 117 3.59 -4.42 -13.10
CA VAL A 117 2.95 -4.98 -11.90
C VAL A 117 1.93 -4.01 -11.31
N LEU A 118 2.28 -2.72 -11.19
CA LEU A 118 1.38 -1.71 -10.66
C LEU A 118 0.11 -1.59 -11.50
N VAL A 119 0.26 -1.41 -12.81
CA VAL A 119 -0.89 -1.26 -13.71
C VAL A 119 -1.72 -2.54 -13.75
N GLN A 120 -1.12 -3.71 -13.74
CA GLN A 120 -1.82 -4.99 -13.67
C GLN A 120 -2.63 -5.11 -12.38
N THR A 121 -2.04 -4.83 -11.22
CA THR A 121 -2.72 -4.87 -9.91
C THR A 121 -3.92 -3.94 -9.85
N ILE A 122 -3.77 -2.74 -10.43
CA ILE A 122 -4.87 -1.77 -10.53
C ILE A 122 -5.94 -2.25 -11.54
N SER A 123 -5.55 -2.85 -12.65
CA SER A 123 -6.48 -3.38 -13.66
C SER A 123 -7.36 -4.48 -13.08
N GLU A 124 -6.81 -5.36 -12.28
CA GLU A 124 -7.55 -6.44 -11.60
C GLU A 124 -8.58 -5.89 -10.59
N GLY A 125 -8.27 -4.75 -9.96
CA GLY A 125 -9.15 -4.03 -9.03
C GLY A 125 -9.92 -2.87 -9.64
N MET A 126 -9.92 -2.69 -10.95
CA MET A 126 -10.35 -1.47 -11.66
C MET A 126 -11.69 -0.93 -11.20
N GLU A 127 -12.72 -1.76 -11.09
CA GLU A 127 -14.06 -1.31 -10.71
C GLU A 127 -14.09 -0.75 -9.28
N ARG A 128 -13.35 -1.37 -8.36
CA ARG A 128 -13.21 -0.91 -6.99
C ARG A 128 -12.37 0.36 -6.90
N ASP A 129 -11.19 0.35 -7.52
CA ASP A 129 -10.20 1.41 -7.39
C ASP A 129 -10.66 2.69 -8.10
N ARG A 130 -11.40 2.57 -9.21
CA ARG A 130 -12.07 3.67 -9.89
C ARG A 130 -13.04 4.42 -8.96
N ARG A 131 -13.78 3.73 -8.09
CA ARG A 131 -14.69 4.38 -7.12
C ARG A 131 -13.95 5.33 -6.19
N TYR A 132 -12.75 4.98 -5.73
CA TYR A 132 -11.93 5.89 -4.92
C TYR A 132 -11.50 7.10 -5.72
N VAL A 133 -11.05 6.90 -6.95
CA VAL A 133 -10.60 7.99 -7.85
C VAL A 133 -11.76 8.94 -8.22
N GLU A 134 -12.98 8.43 -8.37
CA GLU A 134 -14.17 9.24 -8.71
C GLU A 134 -14.78 9.97 -7.51
N ARG A 135 -14.68 9.39 -6.29
CA ARG A 135 -15.51 9.80 -5.16
C ARG A 135 -14.73 10.43 -4.01
N VAL A 136 -13.46 10.10 -3.85
CA VAL A 136 -12.61 10.74 -2.83
C VAL A 136 -11.98 11.98 -3.45
N PRO A 137 -11.91 13.13 -2.72
CA PRO A 137 -11.21 14.31 -3.21
C PRO A 137 -9.78 13.99 -3.64
N VAL A 138 -9.38 14.54 -4.78
CA VAL A 138 -8.12 14.21 -5.47
C VAL A 138 -6.90 14.43 -4.59
N ASP A 139 -6.86 15.54 -3.87
CA ASP A 139 -5.79 15.91 -2.95
C ASP A 139 -5.71 14.96 -1.73
N VAL A 140 -6.88 14.54 -1.22
CA VAL A 140 -6.97 13.57 -0.12
C VAL A 140 -6.45 12.21 -0.58
N LEU A 141 -6.94 11.70 -1.70
CA LEU A 141 -6.53 10.39 -2.21
C LEU A 141 -5.04 10.36 -2.57
N TYR A 142 -4.56 11.39 -3.28
CA TYR A 142 -3.15 11.51 -3.65
C TYR A 142 -2.24 11.55 -2.43
N ARG A 143 -2.56 12.34 -1.41
CA ARG A 143 -1.79 12.45 -0.18
C ARG A 143 -1.63 11.08 0.50
N HIS A 144 -2.69 10.30 0.62
CA HIS A 144 -2.64 8.97 1.23
C HIS A 144 -1.83 7.97 0.38
N LEU A 145 -2.04 7.96 -0.93
CA LEU A 145 -1.30 7.09 -1.83
C LEU A 145 0.19 7.43 -1.85
N SER A 146 0.54 8.70 -2.04
CA SER A 146 1.94 9.12 -2.06
C SER A 146 2.66 8.82 -0.74
N HIS A 147 2.01 9.10 0.40
CA HIS A 147 2.57 8.77 1.72
C HIS A 147 2.76 7.25 1.90
N ALA A 148 1.78 6.43 1.54
CA ALA A 148 1.86 4.98 1.67
C ALA A 148 3.00 4.38 0.84
N PHE A 149 3.11 4.77 -0.44
CA PHE A 149 4.18 4.31 -1.32
C PHE A 149 5.55 4.81 -0.88
N SER A 150 5.70 6.12 -0.61
CA SER A 150 6.99 6.69 -0.20
C SER A 150 7.51 6.06 1.09
N ARG A 151 6.63 5.88 2.09
CA ARG A 151 6.99 5.25 3.35
C ARG A 151 7.45 3.80 3.14
N GLN A 152 6.67 2.98 2.42
CA GLN A 152 7.01 1.57 2.23
C GLN A 152 8.22 1.37 1.32
N ILE A 153 8.42 2.21 0.31
CA ILE A 153 9.63 2.21 -0.54
C ILE A 153 10.86 2.50 0.33
N ALA A 154 10.78 3.50 1.21
CA ALA A 154 11.87 3.83 2.13
C ALA A 154 12.12 2.72 3.17
N GLU A 155 11.06 2.18 3.80
CA GLU A 155 11.16 1.10 4.79
C GLU A 155 11.79 -0.19 4.20
N ARG A 156 11.59 -0.45 2.91
CA ARG A 156 12.15 -1.60 2.19
C ARG A 156 13.51 -1.32 1.54
N GLY A 157 13.99 -0.08 1.59
CA GLY A 157 15.26 0.32 0.98
C GLY A 157 15.31 0.18 -0.55
N LEU A 158 14.15 0.26 -1.24
CA LEU A 158 14.06 -0.04 -2.67
C LEU A 158 14.81 0.95 -3.57
N LEU A 159 15.15 2.13 -3.07
CA LEU A 159 15.94 3.15 -3.79
C LEU A 159 17.38 3.27 -3.29
N ASP A 160 17.78 2.47 -2.30
CA ASP A 160 19.11 2.54 -1.71
C ASP A 160 20.17 2.14 -2.73
N GLY A 161 21.22 2.96 -2.85
CA GLY A 161 22.27 2.78 -3.84
C GLY A 161 21.86 3.06 -5.30
N ILE A 162 20.59 3.39 -5.56
CA ILE A 162 20.07 3.77 -6.89
C ILE A 162 19.97 5.30 -7.00
N ILE A 163 19.34 5.94 -6.00
CA ILE A 163 19.14 7.39 -5.93
C ILE A 163 19.77 7.91 -4.65
N PRO A 164 20.55 9.01 -4.70
CA PRO A 164 21.09 9.64 -3.50
C PRO A 164 19.98 9.95 -2.48
N ALA A 165 20.22 9.71 -1.19
CA ALA A 165 19.20 9.87 -0.15
C ALA A 165 18.55 11.27 -0.14
N CYS A 166 19.33 12.32 -0.43
CA CYS A 166 18.84 13.70 -0.52
C CYS A 166 17.90 13.97 -1.70
N GLU A 167 17.92 13.12 -2.72
CA GLU A 167 17.09 13.25 -3.94
C GLU A 167 15.88 12.32 -3.91
N GLN A 168 15.83 11.32 -3.03
CA GLN A 168 14.78 10.30 -3.01
C GLN A 168 13.38 10.90 -2.83
N GLU A 169 13.23 11.88 -1.92
CA GLU A 169 11.94 12.52 -1.68
C GLU A 169 11.42 13.27 -2.90
N ALA A 170 12.27 14.07 -3.55
CA ALA A 170 11.90 14.83 -4.74
C ALA A 170 11.58 13.88 -5.92
N CYS A 171 12.38 12.83 -6.09
CA CYS A 171 12.16 11.81 -7.10
C CYS A 171 10.82 11.09 -6.91
N LEU A 172 10.54 10.64 -5.68
CA LEU A 172 9.26 9.98 -5.36
C LEU A 172 8.07 10.91 -5.56
N ALA A 173 8.17 12.18 -5.14
CA ALA A 173 7.10 13.15 -5.34
C ALA A 173 6.79 13.34 -6.83
N TYR A 174 7.81 13.46 -7.67
CA TYR A 174 7.67 13.60 -9.12
C TYR A 174 7.05 12.36 -9.76
N VAL A 175 7.63 11.19 -9.49
CA VAL A 175 7.20 9.92 -10.12
C VAL A 175 5.78 9.55 -9.67
N LEU A 176 5.51 9.60 -8.36
CA LEU A 176 4.19 9.26 -7.83
C LEU A 176 3.11 10.27 -8.25
N GLY A 177 3.46 11.56 -8.35
CA GLY A 177 2.55 12.59 -8.83
C GLY A 177 2.17 12.40 -10.30
N GLY A 178 3.15 12.19 -11.17
CA GLY A 178 2.93 11.91 -12.59
C GLY A 178 2.17 10.61 -12.81
N LEU A 179 2.54 9.56 -12.10
CA LEU A 179 1.87 8.27 -12.15
C LEU A 179 0.41 8.35 -11.71
N PHE A 180 0.14 9.02 -10.60
CA PHE A 180 -1.24 9.21 -10.11
C PHE A 180 -2.10 9.96 -11.14
N ALA A 181 -1.57 11.03 -11.74
CA ALA A 181 -2.26 11.78 -12.78
C ALA A 181 -2.55 10.92 -14.02
N LEU A 182 -1.57 10.12 -14.45
CA LEU A 182 -1.70 9.22 -15.59
C LEU A 182 -2.74 8.13 -15.36
N LEU A 183 -2.69 7.46 -14.21
CA LEU A 183 -3.66 6.44 -13.82
C LEU A 183 -5.07 7.01 -13.67
N ARG A 184 -5.20 8.18 -13.09
CA ARG A 184 -6.48 8.86 -12.93
C ARG A 184 -7.10 9.19 -14.30
N CYS A 185 -6.33 9.75 -15.23
CA CYS A 185 -6.77 10.01 -16.59
C CYS A 185 -7.26 8.72 -17.27
N TRP A 186 -6.46 7.65 -17.18
CA TRP A 186 -6.81 6.36 -17.75
C TRP A 186 -8.09 5.76 -17.16
N MET A 187 -8.26 5.80 -15.85
CA MET A 187 -9.44 5.27 -15.16
C MET A 187 -10.72 6.04 -15.49
N LEU A 188 -10.65 7.38 -15.59
CA LEU A 188 -11.83 8.23 -15.73
C LEU A 188 -12.21 8.48 -17.20
N GLU A 189 -11.23 8.69 -18.06
CA GLU A 189 -11.41 9.13 -19.43
C GLU A 189 -11.22 7.98 -20.44
N GLY A 190 -10.71 6.86 -19.97
CA GLY A 190 -10.50 5.65 -20.78
C GLY A 190 -9.38 5.76 -21.80
N CYS A 191 -8.72 6.89 -21.95
CA CYS A 191 -7.61 7.28 -22.87
C CYS A 191 -7.28 6.34 -24.05
N GLY A 192 -8.16 5.40 -24.39
CA GLY A 192 -8.01 4.43 -25.48
C GLY A 192 -6.78 3.50 -25.38
N ARG A 193 -6.15 3.40 -24.20
CA ARG A 193 -4.94 2.62 -23.99
C ARG A 193 -5.22 1.32 -23.25
N THR A 194 -4.53 0.28 -23.68
CA THR A 194 -4.47 -0.98 -22.93
C THR A 194 -3.61 -0.82 -21.67
N PRO A 195 -3.77 -1.68 -20.64
CA PRO A 195 -2.90 -1.71 -19.47
C PRO A 195 -1.41 -1.76 -19.81
N ASP A 196 -1.02 -2.57 -20.79
CA ASP A 196 0.38 -2.71 -21.23
C ASP A 196 0.93 -1.43 -21.88
N GLU A 197 0.12 -0.73 -22.66
CA GLU A 197 0.52 0.56 -23.25
C GLU A 197 0.68 1.64 -22.18
N LEU A 198 -0.19 1.62 -21.18
CA LEU A 198 -0.11 2.54 -20.04
C LEU A 198 1.16 2.28 -19.22
N ALA A 199 1.44 1.01 -18.90
CA ALA A 199 2.63 0.61 -18.16
C ALA A 199 3.91 1.02 -18.88
N ARG A 200 4.01 0.77 -20.20
CA ARG A 200 5.15 1.22 -21.02
C ARG A 200 5.30 2.74 -21.02
N THR A 201 4.20 3.47 -21.15
CA THR A 201 4.25 4.94 -21.12
C THR A 201 4.76 5.43 -19.77
N ALA A 202 4.25 4.89 -18.66
CA ALA A 202 4.68 5.25 -17.32
C ALA A 202 6.17 4.94 -17.09
N ALA A 203 6.63 3.77 -17.52
CA ALA A 203 8.04 3.37 -17.44
C ALA A 203 8.95 4.33 -18.22
N THR A 204 8.60 4.63 -19.47
CA THR A 204 9.37 5.55 -20.31
C THR A 204 9.45 6.95 -19.70
N LEU A 205 8.33 7.51 -19.22
CA LEU A 205 8.32 8.85 -18.61
C LEU A 205 9.16 8.90 -17.32
N ALA A 206 9.09 7.85 -16.50
CA ALA A 206 9.89 7.77 -15.28
C ALA A 206 11.38 7.60 -15.59
N GLU A 207 11.73 6.77 -16.57
CA GLU A 207 13.10 6.55 -17.01
C GLU A 207 13.76 7.85 -17.50
N PHE A 208 13.11 8.60 -18.40
CA PHE A 208 13.65 9.88 -18.87
C PHE A 208 13.78 10.90 -17.75
N GLY A 209 12.82 10.98 -16.83
CA GLY A 209 12.90 11.86 -15.67
C GLY A 209 14.04 11.48 -14.72
N LEU A 210 14.25 10.19 -14.45
CA LEU A 210 15.29 9.68 -13.58
C LEU A 210 16.70 9.77 -14.21
N HIS A 211 16.85 9.50 -15.51
CA HIS A 211 18.13 9.66 -16.22
C HIS A 211 18.66 11.07 -16.10
N GLY A 212 17.81 12.08 -16.30
CA GLY A 212 18.19 13.48 -16.14
C GLY A 212 18.70 13.82 -14.74
N MET A 213 18.16 13.20 -13.69
CA MET A 213 18.61 13.39 -12.31
C MET A 213 19.95 12.68 -12.03
N VAL A 214 20.10 11.43 -12.50
CA VAL A 214 21.36 10.67 -12.34
C VAL A 214 22.49 11.35 -13.08
N ASP A 215 22.28 11.80 -14.31
CA ASP A 215 23.27 12.54 -15.09
C ASP A 215 23.60 13.91 -14.45
N ALA A 216 22.62 14.63 -13.89
CA ALA A 216 22.85 15.86 -13.19
C ALA A 216 23.74 15.69 -11.94
N THR A 217 23.63 14.57 -11.21
CA THR A 217 24.54 14.25 -10.10
C THR A 217 25.96 13.96 -10.56
N LEU A 218 26.15 13.44 -11.77
CA LEU A 218 27.46 13.26 -12.39
C LEU A 218 28.08 14.60 -12.85
N TRP A 219 27.26 15.59 -13.21
CA TRP A 219 27.71 16.92 -13.61
C TRP A 219 27.97 17.84 -12.42
N GLY A 220 27.31 17.59 -11.29
CA GLY A 220 27.42 18.36 -10.03
C GLY A 220 28.53 17.85 -9.10
N ARG A 221 29.74 17.49 -9.60
CA ARG A 221 30.89 17.22 -8.72
C ARG A 221 31.27 18.50 -7.98
N GLY A 222 30.59 18.80 -6.88
CA GLY A 222 30.96 19.94 -6.03
C GLY A 222 29.92 20.35 -5.00
N GLN A 223 28.69 19.94 -5.07
CA GLN A 223 27.71 20.22 -4.02
C GLN A 223 27.49 18.97 -3.16
N LYS A 224 28.05 19.01 -1.95
CA LYS A 224 27.77 18.03 -0.89
C LYS A 224 26.30 18.18 -0.48
N CYS A 225 25.55 17.09 -0.61
CA CYS A 225 24.29 16.94 0.14
C CYS A 225 24.55 16.97 1.62
#